data_da91b59748147b8307456e138df09412
#
_entry.id   da91b59748147b8307456e138df09412
#
_cell.length_a   1.000
_cell.length_b   1.000
_cell.length_c   1.000
_cell.angle_alpha   90.00
_cell.angle_beta   90.00
_cell.angle_gamma   90.00
#
_symmetry.space_group_name_H-M   'P 1'
#
loop_
_entity.id
_entity.type
_entity.pdbx_description
1 polymer ?
#
loop_
_entity_poly.entity_id
_entity_poly.type
_entity_poly.pdbx_seq_one_letter_code
_entity_poly.pdbx_strand_id
1 'polypeptide(L)'
;IELVDELKATIKNGKIQAVLELQPWGQKLRITFLNQKGEVLLSEIANGGALCLRAHDYRALKGGAYQLKVSLDSNPDEKIYGMGQYQQERMNLKGCNLELAHRNSQASIPFYVSSLGYGFLWHNAAVGEVHFGTNTTEWLARTTKQLDYWVTAGDTPAEIEEHFADAIGKVPM
;
A
#
# COMPACT_ATOMS: atom_id res chain seq x y z
N ILE A 1 0.12 -0.69 -21.17
CA ILE A 1 -1.29 -0.72 -20.67
C ILE A 1 -2.09 -1.48 -21.71
N GLU A 2 -2.80 -2.47 -21.27
CA GLU A 2 -3.68 -3.30 -22.10
C GLU A 2 -5.12 -3.11 -21.60
N LEU A 3 -6.02 -2.67 -22.48
CA LEU A 3 -7.45 -2.64 -22.19
C LEU A 3 -8.00 -4.05 -22.45
N VAL A 4 -8.54 -4.69 -21.44
CA VAL A 4 -9.12 -6.04 -21.54
C VAL A 4 -10.57 -5.94 -21.99
N ASP A 5 -11.30 -4.98 -21.43
CA ASP A 5 -12.67 -4.59 -21.82
C ASP A 5 -12.99 -3.17 -21.31
N GLU A 6 -14.24 -2.72 -21.44
CA GLU A 6 -14.66 -1.37 -21.01
C GLU A 6 -14.53 -1.13 -19.49
N LEU A 7 -14.43 -2.19 -18.69
CA LEU A 7 -14.42 -2.13 -17.21
C LEU A 7 -13.10 -2.59 -16.61
N LYS A 8 -12.17 -3.08 -17.44
CA LYS A 8 -10.93 -3.70 -16.97
C LYS A 8 -9.73 -3.34 -17.81
N ALA A 9 -8.66 -2.93 -17.13
CA ALA A 9 -7.36 -2.69 -17.74
C ALA A 9 -6.26 -3.40 -16.96
N THR A 10 -5.14 -3.69 -17.62
CA THR A 10 -3.96 -4.24 -16.98
C THR A 10 -2.72 -3.43 -17.34
N ILE A 11 -1.83 -3.31 -16.36
CA ILE A 11 -0.51 -2.69 -16.51
C ILE A 11 0.52 -3.71 -16.03
N LYS A 12 1.50 -4.05 -16.87
CA LYS A 12 2.60 -4.95 -16.51
C LYS A 12 3.91 -4.19 -16.47
N ASN A 13 4.70 -4.46 -15.45
CA ASN A 13 6.06 -3.94 -15.32
C ASN A 13 6.94 -4.98 -14.60
N GLY A 14 7.89 -5.57 -15.32
CA GLY A 14 8.76 -6.60 -14.75
C GLY A 14 7.98 -7.78 -14.16
N LYS A 15 8.14 -8.01 -12.87
CA LYS A 15 7.53 -9.13 -12.13
C LYS A 15 6.13 -8.83 -11.57
N ILE A 16 5.62 -7.62 -11.76
CA ILE A 16 4.33 -7.20 -11.21
C ILE A 16 3.34 -6.84 -12.31
N GLN A 17 2.08 -7.15 -12.08
CA GLN A 17 0.95 -6.73 -12.90
C GLN A 17 -0.09 -6.06 -12.01
N ALA A 18 -0.52 -4.86 -12.38
CA ALA A 18 -1.69 -4.20 -11.79
C ALA A 18 -2.91 -4.47 -12.66
N VAL A 19 -3.98 -4.95 -12.06
CA VAL A 19 -5.30 -5.11 -12.66
C VAL A 19 -6.21 -4.04 -12.10
N LEU A 20 -6.71 -3.18 -12.98
CA LEU A 20 -7.63 -2.11 -12.65
C LEU A 20 -9.03 -2.55 -13.11
N GLU A 21 -9.96 -2.63 -12.18
CA GLU A 21 -11.31 -3.10 -12.45
C GLU A 21 -12.35 -2.11 -11.92
N LEU A 22 -13.27 -1.70 -12.78
CA LEU A 22 -14.38 -0.86 -12.40
C LEU A 22 -15.49 -1.75 -11.81
N GLN A 23 -15.72 -1.61 -10.51
CA GLN A 23 -16.71 -2.43 -9.81
C GLN A 23 -18.15 -2.00 -10.15
N PRO A 24 -19.10 -2.96 -10.36
CA PRO A 24 -20.45 -2.67 -10.79
C PRO A 24 -21.23 -1.75 -9.84
N TRP A 25 -20.98 -1.88 -8.53
CA TRP A 25 -21.63 -1.09 -7.50
C TRP A 25 -20.90 0.24 -7.27
N GLY A 26 -21.47 1.30 -7.85
CA GLY A 26 -20.98 2.66 -7.64
C GLY A 26 -19.84 3.10 -8.54
N GLN A 27 -19.54 2.35 -9.61
CA GLN A 27 -18.53 2.70 -10.62
C GLN A 27 -17.17 3.09 -9.98
N LYS A 28 -16.73 2.34 -8.98
CA LYS A 28 -15.48 2.60 -8.26
C LYS A 28 -14.39 1.69 -8.76
N LEU A 29 -13.23 2.26 -8.98
CA LEU A 29 -12.04 1.53 -9.34
C LEU A 29 -11.55 0.69 -8.15
N ARG A 30 -11.13 -0.54 -8.43
CA ARG A 30 -10.36 -1.42 -7.53
C ARG A 30 -9.08 -1.81 -8.22
N ILE A 31 -7.97 -1.75 -7.51
CA ILE A 31 -6.66 -2.16 -8.01
C ILE A 31 -6.23 -3.44 -7.29
N THR A 32 -5.80 -4.43 -8.08
CA THR A 32 -5.24 -5.69 -7.59
C THR A 32 -3.85 -5.89 -8.21
N PHE A 33 -2.87 -6.16 -7.39
CA PHE A 33 -1.50 -6.45 -7.82
C PHE A 33 -1.27 -7.96 -7.82
N LEU A 34 -0.73 -8.46 -8.93
CA LEU A 34 -0.45 -9.88 -9.16
C LEU A 34 1.04 -10.07 -9.43
N ASN A 35 1.56 -11.24 -9.07
CA ASN A 35 2.88 -11.69 -9.52
C ASN A 35 2.82 -12.26 -10.96
N GLN A 36 3.98 -12.70 -11.49
CA GLN A 36 4.07 -13.29 -12.83
C GLN A 36 3.26 -14.58 -13.01
N LYS A 37 2.92 -15.27 -11.91
CA LYS A 37 2.11 -16.49 -11.92
C LYS A 37 0.61 -16.21 -11.88
N GLY A 38 0.21 -14.93 -11.73
CA GLY A 38 -1.17 -14.52 -11.55
C GLY A 38 -1.70 -14.66 -10.12
N GLU A 39 -0.82 -14.88 -9.15
CA GLU A 39 -1.19 -14.94 -7.74
C GLU A 39 -1.33 -13.52 -7.19
N VAL A 40 -2.33 -13.29 -6.34
CA VAL A 40 -2.57 -11.99 -5.74
C VAL A 40 -1.51 -11.69 -4.68
N LEU A 41 -0.79 -10.59 -4.87
CA LEU A 41 0.17 -10.04 -3.91
C LEU A 41 -0.51 -9.07 -2.95
N LEU A 42 -1.26 -8.12 -3.49
CA LEU A 42 -1.92 -7.06 -2.76
C LEU A 42 -3.19 -6.64 -3.51
N SER A 43 -4.24 -6.31 -2.80
CA SER A 43 -5.48 -5.82 -3.41
C SER A 43 -6.09 -4.71 -2.56
N GLU A 44 -6.69 -3.73 -3.19
CA GLU A 44 -7.61 -2.84 -2.51
C GLU A 44 -8.86 -3.61 -2.07
N ILE A 45 -9.49 -3.21 -0.96
CA ILE A 45 -10.75 -3.83 -0.53
C ILE A 45 -11.85 -3.63 -1.58
N ALA A 46 -12.79 -4.55 -1.64
CA ALA A 46 -13.99 -4.36 -2.45
C ALA A 46 -14.80 -3.17 -1.94
N ASN A 47 -15.23 -2.30 -2.86
CA ASN A 47 -16.07 -1.18 -2.51
C ASN A 47 -17.56 -1.62 -2.42
N GLY A 48 -18.32 -1.02 -1.48
CA GLY A 48 -19.76 -1.22 -1.36
C GLY A 48 -20.17 -2.18 -0.24
N GLY A 49 -21.19 -3.01 -0.52
CA GLY A 49 -21.81 -3.86 0.48
C GLY A 49 -22.67 -3.09 1.49
N ALA A 50 -23.26 -3.80 2.45
CA ALA A 50 -24.15 -3.24 3.48
C ALA A 50 -23.42 -2.20 4.39
N LEU A 51 -22.10 -2.32 4.53
CA LEU A 51 -21.28 -1.39 5.33
C LEU A 51 -20.76 -0.19 4.51
N CYS A 52 -21.12 -0.08 3.23
CA CYS A 52 -20.67 0.99 2.33
C CYS A 52 -19.14 1.16 2.33
N LEU A 53 -18.40 0.06 2.34
CA LEU A 53 -16.94 0.06 2.37
C LEU A 53 -16.35 0.84 1.20
N ARG A 54 -15.22 1.48 1.44
CA ARG A 54 -14.48 2.25 0.44
C ARG A 54 -12.99 1.93 0.53
N ALA A 55 -12.42 1.55 -0.61
CA ALA A 55 -10.96 1.40 -0.70
C ALA A 55 -10.26 2.74 -0.48
N HIS A 56 -10.81 3.82 -1.03
CA HIS A 56 -10.33 5.19 -0.84
C HIS A 56 -11.42 6.05 -0.20
N ASP A 57 -11.14 6.62 0.96
CA ASP A 57 -12.04 7.54 1.64
C ASP A 57 -11.38 8.91 1.78
N TYR A 58 -11.95 9.90 1.08
CA TYR A 58 -11.48 11.28 1.07
C TYR A 58 -12.43 12.14 1.90
N ARG A 59 -11.92 12.70 2.97
CA ARG A 59 -12.62 13.69 3.77
C ARG A 59 -12.04 15.08 3.51
N ALA A 60 -12.82 15.97 2.92
CA ALA A 60 -12.39 17.33 2.63
C ALA A 60 -12.01 18.09 3.91
N LEU A 61 -10.90 18.82 3.83
CA LEU A 61 -10.40 19.70 4.88
C LEU A 61 -10.41 21.15 4.41
N LYS A 62 -10.37 22.07 5.38
CA LYS A 62 -10.27 23.49 5.10
C LYS A 62 -8.96 23.79 4.36
N GLY A 63 -9.01 24.58 3.29
CA GLY A 63 -7.83 24.92 2.49
C GLY A 63 -7.57 24.02 1.29
N GLY A 64 -8.54 23.19 0.88
CA GLY A 64 -8.45 22.39 -0.37
C GLY A 64 -7.57 21.14 -0.27
N ALA A 65 -7.30 20.67 0.93
CA ALA A 65 -6.67 19.39 1.20
C ALA A 65 -7.71 18.34 1.63
N TYR A 66 -7.27 17.10 1.81
CA TYR A 66 -8.09 15.98 2.26
C TYR A 66 -7.38 15.18 3.35
N GLN A 67 -8.16 14.68 4.31
CA GLN A 67 -7.76 13.49 5.03
C GLN A 67 -8.05 12.31 4.12
N LEU A 68 -7.07 11.45 3.93
CA LEU A 68 -7.19 10.28 3.05
C LEU A 68 -6.97 9.00 3.83
N LYS A 69 -7.92 8.08 3.74
CA LYS A 69 -7.77 6.71 4.19
C LYS A 69 -7.77 5.77 2.98
N VAL A 70 -6.79 4.86 2.94
CA VAL A 70 -6.71 3.78 1.97
C VAL A 70 -6.81 2.46 2.71
N SER A 71 -7.68 1.58 2.24
CA SER A 71 -7.91 0.27 2.84
C SER A 71 -7.60 -0.82 1.82
N LEU A 72 -6.71 -1.72 2.23
CA LEU A 72 -6.23 -2.85 1.44
C LEU A 72 -6.69 -4.15 2.11
N ASP A 73 -6.98 -5.17 1.31
CA ASP A 73 -7.21 -6.52 1.82
C ASP A 73 -5.93 -7.01 2.52
N SER A 74 -6.09 -7.75 3.58
CA SER A 74 -4.98 -8.27 4.36
C SER A 74 -5.05 -9.80 4.44
N ASN A 75 -3.94 -10.45 4.11
CA ASN A 75 -3.80 -11.89 4.34
C ASN A 75 -3.38 -12.13 5.79
N PRO A 76 -4.13 -12.91 6.61
CA PRO A 76 -3.82 -13.14 8.01
C PRO A 76 -2.47 -13.82 8.24
N ASP A 77 -2.01 -14.63 7.27
CA ASP A 77 -0.74 -15.37 7.36
C ASP A 77 0.47 -14.57 6.86
N GLU A 78 0.22 -13.39 6.28
CA GLU A 78 1.25 -12.48 5.80
C GLU A 78 2.10 -11.93 6.94
N LYS A 79 3.41 -11.87 6.72
CA LYS A 79 4.37 -11.21 7.61
C LYS A 79 4.90 -9.96 6.93
N ILE A 80 4.98 -8.87 7.69
CA ILE A 80 5.34 -7.53 7.23
C ILE A 80 6.58 -7.06 7.98
N TYR A 81 7.58 -6.59 7.24
CA TYR A 81 8.87 -6.15 7.77
C TYR A 81 9.27 -4.80 7.19
N GLY A 82 9.95 -3.96 7.99
CA GLY A 82 10.45 -2.66 7.53
C GLY A 82 9.84 -1.49 8.30
N MET A 83 9.37 -0.46 7.63
CA MET A 83 8.81 0.78 8.16
C MET A 83 9.80 1.70 8.87
N GLY A 84 11.11 1.39 8.84
CA GLY A 84 12.14 2.16 9.51
C GLY A 84 12.38 1.70 10.95
N GLN A 85 12.61 2.64 11.85
CA GLN A 85 12.93 2.36 13.26
C GLN A 85 11.80 2.82 14.18
N TYR A 86 11.18 1.86 14.83
CA TYR A 86 10.15 2.07 15.85
C TYR A 86 10.55 1.39 17.15
N GLN A 87 10.09 1.95 18.28
CA GLN A 87 10.30 1.35 19.60
C GLN A 87 9.24 0.26 19.85
N GLN A 88 9.45 -0.91 19.24
CA GLN A 88 8.58 -2.08 19.45
C GLN A 88 9.42 -3.37 19.41
N GLU A 89 8.99 -4.36 20.14
CA GLU A 89 9.71 -5.63 20.30
C GLU A 89 9.49 -6.63 19.15
N ARG A 90 8.68 -6.25 18.13
CA ARG A 90 8.28 -7.17 17.07
C ARG A 90 8.94 -6.82 15.75
N MET A 91 9.59 -7.81 15.11
CA MET A 91 10.05 -7.70 13.73
C MET A 91 8.87 -7.80 12.74
N ASN A 92 7.94 -8.73 12.95
CA ASN A 92 6.74 -8.83 12.15
C ASN A 92 5.71 -7.82 12.62
N LEU A 93 5.39 -6.87 11.76
CA LEU A 93 4.50 -5.74 12.05
C LEU A 93 3.01 -6.08 11.92
N LYS A 94 2.66 -7.31 11.53
CA LYS A 94 1.26 -7.74 11.46
C LYS A 94 0.57 -7.57 12.81
N GLY A 95 -0.57 -6.90 12.83
CA GLY A 95 -1.29 -6.53 14.04
C GLY A 95 -0.81 -5.26 14.73
N CYS A 96 0.19 -4.55 14.17
CA CYS A 96 0.70 -3.31 14.74
C CYS A 96 -0.01 -2.07 14.18
N ASN A 97 -0.09 -1.04 15.03
CA ASN A 97 -0.39 0.34 14.64
C ASN A 97 0.88 1.16 14.71
N LEU A 98 1.21 1.88 13.64
CA LEU A 98 2.38 2.75 13.60
C LEU A 98 1.96 4.17 13.24
N GLU A 99 2.46 5.14 13.99
CA GLU A 99 2.33 6.55 13.61
C GLU A 99 3.39 6.87 12.54
N LEU A 100 2.97 7.48 11.44
CA LEU A 100 3.85 7.93 10.37
C LEU A 100 4.31 9.36 10.67
N ALA A 101 5.30 9.47 11.56
CA ALA A 101 5.91 10.73 11.95
C ALA A 101 7.34 10.48 12.46
N HIS A 102 8.24 11.44 12.21
CA HIS A 102 9.56 11.42 12.84
C HIS A 102 9.46 12.00 14.24
N ARG A 103 9.99 11.25 15.20
CA ARG A 103 10.10 11.68 16.61
C ARG A 103 11.49 11.34 17.13
N ASN A 104 11.84 11.84 18.32
CA ASN A 104 13.04 11.38 19.01
C ASN A 104 12.95 9.86 19.25
N SER A 105 13.99 9.15 18.89
CA SER A 105 14.11 7.66 18.91
C SER A 105 13.26 6.92 17.87
N GLN A 106 12.59 7.63 16.94
CA GLN A 106 11.78 7.02 15.89
C GLN A 106 12.11 7.62 14.53
N ALA A 107 12.45 6.77 13.57
CA ALA A 107 12.58 7.14 12.16
C ALA A 107 11.53 6.39 11.35
N SER A 108 10.56 7.11 10.78
CA SER A 108 9.50 6.55 9.95
C SER A 108 9.95 6.52 8.49
N ILE A 109 10.07 5.33 7.93
CA ILE A 109 10.30 5.08 6.50
C ILE A 109 9.12 4.25 6.02
N PRO A 110 8.13 4.83 5.34
CA PRO A 110 6.85 4.17 5.06
C PRO A 110 6.96 3.18 3.89
N PHE A 111 7.97 2.33 3.96
CA PHE A 111 8.22 1.21 3.07
C PHE A 111 8.31 -0.09 3.86
N TYR A 112 7.62 -1.13 3.36
CA TYR A 112 7.70 -2.46 3.94
C TYR A 112 7.87 -3.54 2.89
N VAL A 113 8.42 -4.67 3.30
CA VAL A 113 8.53 -5.90 2.54
C VAL A 113 7.58 -6.94 3.11
N SER A 114 6.79 -7.56 2.24
CA SER A 114 5.85 -8.62 2.57
C SER A 114 6.44 -10.00 2.31
N SER A 115 6.10 -10.97 3.19
CA SER A 115 6.41 -12.38 2.97
C SER A 115 5.73 -12.99 1.72
N LEU A 116 4.81 -12.27 1.09
CA LEU A 116 4.16 -12.66 -0.16
C LEU A 116 4.98 -12.27 -1.41
N GLY A 117 6.19 -11.69 -1.24
CA GLY A 117 7.09 -11.36 -2.34
C GLY A 117 6.80 -10.00 -2.99
N TYR A 118 6.35 -9.04 -2.23
CA TYR A 118 6.18 -7.66 -2.69
C TYR A 118 6.69 -6.63 -1.67
N GLY A 119 7.02 -5.44 -2.16
CA GLY A 119 7.28 -4.24 -1.38
C GLY A 119 6.22 -3.17 -1.64
N PHE A 120 5.88 -2.41 -0.62
CA PHE A 120 4.93 -1.32 -0.67
C PHE A 120 5.53 -0.06 -0.06
N LEU A 121 5.48 1.05 -0.79
CA LEU A 121 5.85 2.38 -0.32
C LEU A 121 4.60 3.27 -0.26
N TRP A 122 4.29 3.79 0.92
CA TRP A 122 3.34 4.88 1.08
C TRP A 122 4.05 6.21 0.80
N HIS A 123 3.97 6.69 -0.44
CA HIS A 123 4.67 7.90 -0.89
C HIS A 123 3.87 9.15 -0.53
N ASN A 124 3.76 9.42 0.77
CA ASN A 124 3.01 10.56 1.29
C ASN A 124 3.76 11.18 2.48
N ALA A 125 4.08 12.47 2.38
CA ALA A 125 4.83 13.20 3.40
C ALA A 125 3.97 13.66 4.59
N ALA A 126 2.66 13.44 4.55
CA ALA A 126 1.77 13.84 5.65
C ALA A 126 1.99 12.98 6.88
N VAL A 127 1.89 13.60 8.05
CA VAL A 127 1.71 12.84 9.29
C VAL A 127 0.46 12.00 9.17
N GLY A 128 0.57 10.76 9.57
CA GLY A 128 -0.51 9.78 9.45
C GLY A 128 -0.30 8.57 10.34
N GLU A 129 -0.88 7.49 9.96
CA GLU A 129 -0.77 6.21 10.65
C GLU A 129 -1.05 5.05 9.71
N VAL A 130 -0.52 3.90 10.01
CA VAL A 130 -0.84 2.64 9.37
C VAL A 130 -1.27 1.60 10.40
N HIS A 131 -2.34 0.89 10.08
CA HIS A 131 -2.82 -0.27 10.83
C HIS A 131 -2.64 -1.53 9.98
N PHE A 132 -1.73 -2.42 10.37
CA PHE A 132 -1.55 -3.73 9.74
C PHE A 132 -2.49 -4.77 10.37
N GLY A 133 -3.78 -4.61 10.17
CA GLY A 133 -4.79 -5.49 10.76
C GLY A 133 -4.83 -6.89 10.13
N THR A 134 -5.56 -7.81 10.75
CA THR A 134 -5.71 -9.19 10.26
C THR A 134 -6.52 -9.26 8.99
N ASN A 135 -7.61 -8.49 8.89
CA ASN A 135 -8.53 -8.51 7.76
C ASN A 135 -8.27 -7.38 6.76
N THR A 136 -7.78 -6.24 7.25
CA THR A 136 -7.49 -5.06 6.44
C THR A 136 -6.19 -4.41 6.88
N THR A 137 -5.45 -3.87 5.93
CA THR A 137 -4.38 -2.90 6.19
C THR A 137 -4.89 -1.52 5.83
N GLU A 138 -4.86 -0.58 6.77
CA GLU A 138 -5.37 0.78 6.59
C GLU A 138 -4.25 1.80 6.70
N TRP A 139 -4.13 2.66 5.70
CA TRP A 139 -3.22 3.80 5.67
C TRP A 139 -4.01 5.08 5.80
N LEU A 140 -3.60 5.96 6.70
CA LEU A 140 -4.21 7.26 6.91
C LEU A 140 -3.19 8.37 6.72
N ALA A 141 -3.47 9.31 5.81
CA ALA A 141 -2.80 10.61 5.74
C ALA A 141 -3.73 11.67 6.32
N ARG A 142 -3.27 12.40 7.35
CA ARG A 142 -4.10 13.41 8.01
C ARG A 142 -4.35 14.63 7.13
N THR A 143 -3.46 14.94 6.20
CA THR A 143 -3.60 16.07 5.28
C THR A 143 -2.82 15.78 4.01
N THR A 144 -3.50 15.64 2.88
CA THR A 144 -2.87 15.41 1.58
C THR A 144 -3.71 16.00 0.45
N LYS A 145 -3.12 16.16 -0.73
CA LYS A 145 -3.81 16.55 -1.97
C LYS A 145 -3.99 15.40 -2.95
N GLN A 146 -3.29 14.30 -2.74
CA GLN A 146 -3.26 13.18 -3.67
C GLN A 146 -3.10 11.85 -2.94
N LEU A 147 -3.50 10.78 -3.60
CA LEU A 147 -3.12 9.42 -3.28
C LEU A 147 -1.87 9.08 -4.08
N ASP A 148 -0.83 8.64 -3.38
CA ASP A 148 0.40 8.19 -4.00
C ASP A 148 0.98 7.02 -3.19
N TYR A 149 1.10 5.88 -3.83
CA TYR A 149 1.80 4.72 -3.31
C TYR A 149 2.47 3.94 -4.45
N TRP A 150 3.52 3.22 -4.13
CA TRP A 150 4.28 2.43 -5.08
C TRP A 150 4.37 0.98 -4.62
N VAL A 151 4.27 0.05 -5.56
CA VAL A 151 4.33 -1.39 -5.29
C VAL A 151 5.33 -2.03 -6.24
N THR A 152 6.15 -2.92 -5.70
CA THR A 152 7.08 -3.75 -6.48
C THR A 152 6.95 -5.21 -6.09
N ALA A 153 7.37 -6.12 -6.97
CA ALA A 153 7.45 -7.56 -6.69
C ALA A 153 8.86 -8.07 -6.94
N GLY A 154 9.29 -9.05 -6.17
CA GLY A 154 10.57 -9.70 -6.28
C GLY A 154 10.55 -11.14 -5.74
N ASP A 155 11.47 -11.98 -6.20
CA ASP A 155 11.59 -13.37 -5.75
C ASP A 155 12.28 -13.47 -4.39
N THR A 156 13.01 -12.42 -4.01
CA THR A 156 13.71 -12.34 -2.73
C THR A 156 13.52 -10.97 -2.08
N PRO A 157 13.59 -10.85 -0.74
CA PRO A 157 13.59 -9.56 -0.06
C PRO A 157 14.68 -8.62 -0.56
N ALA A 158 15.88 -9.14 -0.87
CA ALA A 158 17.00 -8.35 -1.38
C ALA A 158 16.68 -7.69 -2.73
N GLU A 159 16.01 -8.40 -3.63
CA GLU A 159 15.57 -7.85 -4.92
C GLU A 159 14.52 -6.73 -4.72
N ILE A 160 13.60 -6.92 -3.79
CA ILE A 160 12.59 -5.91 -3.45
C ILE A 160 13.24 -4.64 -2.90
N GLU A 161 14.23 -4.78 -2.01
CA GLU A 161 15.02 -3.67 -1.46
C GLU A 161 15.86 -2.98 -2.54
N GLU A 162 16.42 -3.74 -3.49
CA GLU A 162 17.15 -3.16 -4.63
C GLU A 162 16.23 -2.32 -5.52
N HIS A 163 15.02 -2.80 -5.83
CA HIS A 163 14.02 -2.03 -6.57
C HIS A 163 13.64 -0.74 -5.82
N PHE A 164 13.49 -0.80 -4.51
CA PHE A 164 13.23 0.37 -3.69
C PHE A 164 14.39 1.36 -3.74
N ALA A 165 15.63 0.90 -3.57
CA ALA A 165 16.82 1.73 -3.64
C ALA A 165 17.02 2.37 -5.02
N ASP A 166 16.67 1.65 -6.10
CA ASP A 166 16.71 2.20 -7.45
C ASP A 166 15.63 3.29 -7.67
N ALA A 167 14.47 3.13 -7.07
CA ALA A 167 13.37 4.08 -7.19
C ALA A 167 13.60 5.39 -6.41
N ILE A 168 14.20 5.31 -5.21
CA ILE A 168 14.41 6.48 -4.33
C ILE A 168 15.82 7.07 -4.39
N GLY A 169 16.74 6.37 -5.03
CA GLY A 169 18.18 6.70 -5.08
C GLY A 169 19.02 5.88 -4.12
N LYS A 170 20.20 5.47 -4.59
CA LYS A 170 21.19 4.72 -3.79
C LYS A 170 21.99 5.66 -2.93
N VAL A 171 22.36 5.22 -1.74
CA VAL A 171 23.29 5.95 -0.88
C VAL A 171 24.64 6.04 -1.58
N PRO A 172 25.27 7.23 -1.70
CA PRO A 172 26.62 7.37 -2.23
C PRO A 172 27.62 6.58 -1.37
N MET A 173 28.52 5.83 -2.03
CA MET A 173 29.63 5.15 -1.36
C MET A 173 30.78 6.11 -1.16
#